data_5fcdd1c8c5405b1a17cd4d8a28b42af1
#
_entry.id   5fcdd1c8c5405b1a17cd4d8a28b42af1
#
_cell.length_a   1.000
_cell.length_b   1.000
_cell.length_c   1.000
_cell.angle_alpha   90.00
_cell.angle_beta   90.00
_cell.angle_gamma   90.00
#
_symmetry.space_group_name_H-M   'P 1'
#
loop_
_entity.id
_entity.type
_entity.pdbx_description
1 polymer ?
#
loop_
_entity_poly.entity_id
_entity_poly.type
_entity_poly.pdbx_seq_one_letter_code
_entity_poly.pdbx_strand_id
1 'polypeptide(L)'
;MSRRRRDEQPIGVGMTARQMKRKKPINQDIMRTIEPLTKNQEILFESYNKNQNLVAYGCAGTGKTFITLYNALKDVLNEKTPYEKIYIVRSLVATREIGFLPGDHEDKSSLYQIPYKNMVKYMFELP
;
A
#
# COMPACT_ATOMS: atom_id res chain seq x y z
N MET A 1 12.19 22.32 -56.02
CA MET A 1 12.65 21.27 -55.06
C MET A 1 11.75 21.30 -53.82
N SER A 2 10.84 20.35 -53.73
CA SER A 2 9.84 20.27 -52.69
C SER A 2 10.41 19.47 -51.49
N ARG A 3 10.54 20.12 -50.31
CA ARG A 3 10.89 19.45 -49.08
C ARG A 3 9.64 18.76 -48.53
N ARG A 4 9.62 17.42 -48.57
CA ARG A 4 8.63 16.59 -47.89
C ARG A 4 8.77 16.81 -46.36
N ARG A 5 7.71 17.31 -45.73
CA ARG A 5 7.53 17.28 -44.27
C ARG A 5 7.42 15.81 -43.86
N ARG A 6 8.27 15.38 -42.96
CA ARG A 6 8.09 14.10 -42.26
C ARG A 6 6.93 14.29 -41.31
N ASP A 7 5.87 13.53 -41.54
CA ASP A 7 4.77 13.39 -40.60
C ASP A 7 5.32 12.72 -39.33
N GLU A 8 5.37 13.50 -38.24
CA GLU A 8 5.60 12.97 -36.91
C GLU A 8 4.36 12.16 -36.52
N GLN A 9 4.48 10.84 -36.56
CA GLN A 9 3.47 9.96 -35.97
C GLN A 9 3.52 10.11 -34.46
N PRO A 10 2.36 10.27 -33.78
CA PRO A 10 2.33 10.26 -32.31
C PRO A 10 2.78 8.88 -31.84
N ILE A 11 3.74 8.88 -30.93
CA ILE A 11 4.23 7.68 -30.24
C ILE A 11 3.10 7.19 -29.35
N GLY A 12 2.16 6.46 -29.94
CA GLY A 12 1.21 5.66 -29.18
C GLY A 12 1.99 4.49 -28.59
N VAL A 13 2.20 4.50 -27.27
CA VAL A 13 2.71 3.35 -26.54
C VAL A 13 1.65 2.25 -26.63
N GLY A 14 1.70 1.49 -27.73
CA GLY A 14 0.87 0.31 -27.92
C GLY A 14 1.23 -0.73 -26.86
N MET A 15 0.37 -0.93 -25.88
CA MET A 15 0.49 -2.04 -24.96
C MET A 15 0.48 -3.35 -25.74
N THR A 16 1.54 -4.13 -25.61
CA THR A 16 1.64 -5.44 -26.25
C THR A 16 0.58 -6.38 -25.68
N ALA A 17 0.05 -7.31 -26.52
CA ALA A 17 -0.94 -8.31 -26.13
C ALA A 17 -0.52 -9.15 -24.88
N ARG A 18 0.78 -9.20 -24.57
CA ARG A 18 1.35 -9.81 -23.37
C ARG A 18 1.09 -9.01 -22.08
N GLN A 19 0.91 -7.71 -22.19
CA GLN A 19 0.56 -6.83 -21.07
C GLN A 19 -0.94 -6.88 -20.75
N MET A 20 -1.77 -7.35 -21.68
CA MET A 20 -3.22 -7.51 -21.47
C MET A 20 -3.61 -8.77 -20.67
N LYS A 21 -2.69 -9.71 -20.43
CA LYS A 21 -2.87 -10.76 -19.41
C LYS A 21 -2.57 -10.24 -18.00
N ARG A 22 -2.92 -8.99 -17.72
CA ARG A 22 -2.87 -8.46 -16.36
C ARG A 22 -3.87 -9.24 -15.52
N LYS A 23 -3.35 -9.80 -14.40
CA LYS A 23 -4.14 -10.26 -13.27
C LYS A 23 -5.32 -9.31 -13.09
N LYS A 24 -6.52 -9.88 -12.91
CA LYS A 24 -7.72 -9.07 -12.59
C LYS A 24 -7.31 -7.99 -11.61
N PRO A 25 -7.64 -6.72 -11.84
CA PRO A 25 -7.28 -5.68 -10.90
C PRO A 25 -7.78 -6.10 -9.52
N ILE A 26 -6.92 -6.02 -8.52
CA ILE A 26 -7.32 -6.22 -7.14
C ILE A 26 -8.33 -5.11 -6.85
N ASN A 27 -9.56 -5.50 -6.60
CA ASN A 27 -10.67 -4.60 -6.38
C ASN A 27 -10.96 -4.53 -4.87
N GLN A 28 -11.54 -3.43 -4.43
CA GLN A 28 -11.98 -3.23 -3.05
C GLN A 28 -12.94 -4.35 -2.58
N ASP A 29 -13.72 -4.93 -3.50
CA ASP A 29 -14.72 -5.97 -3.22
C ASP A 29 -14.13 -7.27 -2.67
N ILE A 30 -12.84 -7.53 -2.90
CA ILE A 30 -12.14 -8.72 -2.39
C ILE A 30 -11.46 -8.48 -1.04
N MET A 31 -11.51 -7.26 -0.53
CA MET A 31 -10.93 -6.90 0.76
C MET A 31 -11.95 -7.17 1.88
N ARG A 32 -11.49 -7.80 2.97
CA ARG A 32 -12.33 -8.01 4.15
C ARG A 32 -12.85 -6.68 4.67
N THR A 33 -14.08 -6.68 5.13
CA THR A 33 -14.61 -5.54 5.88
C THR A 33 -14.07 -5.61 7.31
N ILE A 34 -13.31 -4.60 7.70
CA ILE A 34 -12.76 -4.45 9.04
C ILE A 34 -13.56 -3.37 9.76
N GLU A 35 -14.12 -3.72 10.89
CA GLU A 35 -14.86 -2.80 11.75
C GLU A 35 -14.05 -2.46 13.00
N PRO A 36 -14.23 -1.25 13.57
CA PRO A 36 -13.59 -0.90 14.82
C PRO A 36 -14.11 -1.75 15.96
N LEU A 37 -13.20 -2.28 16.79
CA LEU A 37 -13.52 -3.09 17.96
C LEU A 37 -13.57 -2.27 19.25
N THR A 38 -13.01 -1.07 19.24
CA THR A 38 -12.94 -0.19 20.41
C THR A 38 -13.32 1.23 20.03
N LYS A 39 -13.75 2.00 21.01
CA LYS A 39 -14.11 3.41 20.82
C LYS A 39 -12.94 4.25 20.25
N ASN A 40 -11.72 3.98 20.67
CA ASN A 40 -10.55 4.68 20.13
C ASN A 40 -10.29 4.34 18.64
N GLN A 41 -10.59 3.12 18.25
CA GLN A 41 -10.54 2.72 16.84
C GLN A 41 -11.64 3.40 16.03
N GLU A 42 -12.85 3.55 16.56
CA GLU A 42 -13.93 4.32 15.92
C GLU A 42 -13.50 5.75 15.67
N ILE A 43 -12.92 6.41 16.68
CA ILE A 43 -12.38 7.77 16.55
C ILE A 43 -11.33 7.87 15.43
N LEU A 44 -10.47 6.85 15.32
CA LEU A 44 -9.46 6.81 14.26
C LEU A 44 -10.10 6.71 12.88
N PHE A 45 -11.10 5.84 12.69
CA PHE A 45 -11.85 5.71 11.43
C PHE A 45 -12.54 7.03 11.07
N GLU A 46 -13.23 7.65 12.02
CA GLU A 46 -13.92 8.93 11.80
C GLU A 46 -12.94 10.06 11.43
N SER A 47 -11.82 10.13 12.13
CA SER A 47 -10.81 11.15 11.88
C SER A 47 -10.15 10.96 10.52
N TYR A 48 -9.90 9.73 10.12
CA TYR A 48 -9.39 9.40 8.79
C TYR A 48 -10.36 9.85 7.68
N ASN A 49 -11.63 9.55 7.85
CA ASN A 49 -12.68 9.92 6.88
C ASN A 49 -12.86 11.45 6.71
N LYS A 50 -12.38 12.24 7.66
CA LYS A 50 -12.38 13.71 7.55
C LYS A 50 -11.23 14.26 6.70
N ASN A 51 -10.41 13.39 6.08
CA ASN A 51 -9.24 13.77 5.27
C ASN A 51 -8.22 14.65 6.01
N GLN A 52 -8.05 14.43 7.30
CA GLN A 52 -7.09 15.15 8.12
C GLN A 52 -5.80 14.33 8.28
N ASN A 53 -4.69 15.03 8.48
CA ASN A 53 -3.47 14.35 8.90
C ASN A 53 -3.64 13.75 10.29
N LEU A 54 -3.26 12.48 10.45
CA LEU A 54 -3.48 11.74 11.69
C LEU A 54 -2.16 11.41 12.37
N VAL A 55 -2.17 11.54 13.69
CA VAL A 55 -1.15 11.00 14.58
C VAL A 55 -1.80 9.99 15.50
N ALA A 56 -1.54 8.70 15.25
CA ALA A 56 -2.05 7.63 16.10
C ALA A 56 -1.01 7.25 17.16
N TYR A 57 -1.34 7.46 18.41
CA TYR A 57 -0.49 7.12 19.55
C TYR A 57 -1.22 6.20 20.53
N GLY A 58 -0.48 5.50 21.36
CA GLY A 58 -1.02 4.58 22.38
C GLY A 58 -0.17 3.33 22.53
N CYS A 59 -0.62 2.41 23.38
CA CYS A 59 0.08 1.16 23.67
C CYS A 59 0.30 0.29 22.42
N ALA A 60 1.32 -0.53 22.47
CA ALA A 60 1.55 -1.54 21.43
C ALA A 60 0.39 -2.55 21.38
N GLY A 61 0.15 -3.15 20.20
CA GLY A 61 -0.87 -4.19 20.04
C GLY A 61 -2.32 -3.69 19.99
N THR A 62 -2.57 -2.39 19.92
CA THR A 62 -3.93 -1.81 19.86
C THR A 62 -4.49 -1.67 18.44
N GLY A 63 -3.77 -2.17 17.43
CA GLY A 63 -4.22 -2.19 16.05
C GLY A 63 -4.00 -0.89 15.27
N LYS A 64 -3.25 0.09 15.79
CA LYS A 64 -3.01 1.38 15.13
C LYS A 64 -2.53 1.24 13.68
N THR A 65 -1.44 0.52 13.48
CA THR A 65 -0.85 0.30 12.15
C THR A 65 -1.79 -0.47 11.24
N PHE A 66 -2.45 -1.50 11.77
CA PHE A 66 -3.38 -2.34 11.03
C PHE A 66 -4.56 -1.52 10.48
N ILE A 67 -5.22 -0.74 11.33
CA ILE A 67 -6.38 0.08 10.95
C ILE A 67 -5.96 1.20 9.98
N THR A 68 -4.82 1.84 10.22
CA THR A 68 -4.33 2.90 9.32
C THR A 68 -4.02 2.34 7.94
N LEU A 69 -3.35 1.18 7.88
CA LEU A 69 -3.04 0.51 6.62
C LEU A 69 -4.32 0.06 5.89
N TYR A 70 -5.30 -0.46 6.64
CA TYR A 70 -6.60 -0.85 6.10
C TYR A 70 -7.31 0.33 5.40
N ASN A 71 -7.43 1.46 6.08
CA ASN A 71 -8.07 2.64 5.52
C ASN A 71 -7.33 3.17 4.28
N ALA A 72 -5.99 3.21 4.33
CA ALA A 72 -5.18 3.62 3.20
C ALA A 72 -5.33 2.69 1.99
N LEU A 73 -5.37 1.38 2.20
CA LEU A 73 -5.61 0.40 1.13
C LEU A 73 -7.01 0.54 0.54
N LYS A 74 -8.00 0.76 1.39
CA LYS A 74 -9.38 1.00 0.95
C LYS A 74 -9.46 2.21 0.01
N ASP A 75 -8.76 3.29 0.32
CA ASP A 75 -8.73 4.48 -0.52
C ASP A 75 -8.01 4.25 -1.85
N VAL A 76 -6.85 3.59 -1.83
CA VAL A 76 -6.08 3.31 -3.06
C VAL A 76 -6.83 2.36 -4.01
N LEU A 77 -7.62 1.45 -3.47
CA LEU A 77 -8.43 0.52 -4.27
C LEU A 77 -9.76 1.09 -4.72
N ASN A 78 -10.15 2.23 -4.18
CA ASN A 78 -11.37 2.91 -4.57
C ASN A 78 -11.09 3.82 -5.77
N GLU A 79 -11.63 3.47 -6.93
CA GLU A 79 -11.47 4.23 -8.18
C GLU A 79 -12.00 5.67 -8.10
N LYS A 80 -12.81 5.99 -7.08
CA LYS A 80 -13.38 7.33 -6.88
C LYS A 80 -12.43 8.27 -6.15
N THR A 81 -11.33 7.77 -5.59
CA THR A 81 -10.33 8.58 -4.89
C THR A 81 -9.14 8.87 -5.79
N PRO A 82 -8.43 9.98 -5.59
CA PRO A 82 -7.24 10.30 -6.38
C PRO A 82 -5.97 9.55 -5.94
N TYR A 83 -6.08 8.64 -4.98
CA TYR A 83 -4.93 7.96 -4.40
C TYR A 83 -4.59 6.69 -5.19
N GLU A 84 -3.34 6.58 -5.63
CA GLU A 84 -2.85 5.45 -6.43
C GLU A 84 -1.83 4.59 -5.69
N LYS A 85 -1.19 5.12 -4.65
CA LYS A 85 -0.05 4.47 -3.98
C LYS A 85 -0.03 4.77 -2.49
N ILE A 86 0.51 3.82 -1.72
CA ILE A 86 0.80 3.97 -0.29
C ILE A 86 2.31 3.95 -0.11
N TYR A 87 2.84 4.94 0.58
CA TYR A 87 4.24 4.97 0.98
C TYR A 87 4.33 4.69 2.49
N ILE A 88 5.02 3.62 2.85
CA ILE A 88 5.31 3.28 4.24
C ILE A 88 6.74 3.71 4.54
N VAL A 89 6.89 4.73 5.37
CA VAL A 89 8.19 5.22 5.79
C VAL A 89 8.46 4.75 7.21
N ARG A 90 9.57 4.08 7.41
CA ARG A 90 9.97 3.54 8.70
C ARG A 90 11.46 3.76 8.93
N SER A 91 11.83 4.20 10.14
CA SER A 91 13.23 4.21 10.54
C SER A 91 13.72 2.78 10.76
N LEU A 92 14.85 2.45 10.17
CA LEU A 92 15.55 1.20 10.42
C LEU A 92 16.58 1.47 11.54
N VAL A 93 16.20 1.12 12.78
CA VAL A 93 17.15 1.07 13.88
C VAL A 93 17.68 -0.35 13.94
N ALA A 94 18.99 -0.53 13.77
CA ALA A 94 19.64 -1.81 13.99
C ALA A 94 19.49 -2.17 15.48
N THR A 95 18.52 -3.03 15.79
CA THR A 95 18.46 -3.67 17.11
C THR A 95 19.62 -4.66 17.18
N ARG A 96 20.16 -4.91 18.38
CA ARG A 96 21.24 -5.90 18.57
C ARG A 96 20.91 -7.25 17.94
N GLU A 97 19.66 -7.67 17.98
CA GLU A 97 19.19 -8.93 17.41
C GLU A 97 19.34 -8.99 15.90
N ILE A 98 19.02 -7.91 15.18
CA ILE A 98 19.11 -7.85 13.71
C ILE A 98 20.55 -7.57 13.26
N GLY A 99 21.35 -6.83 14.05
CA GLY A 99 22.75 -6.54 13.78
C GLY A 99 23.64 -7.80 13.73
N PHE A 100 23.27 -8.86 14.44
CA PHE A 100 23.99 -10.14 14.51
C PHE A 100 23.52 -11.18 13.48
N LEU A 101 22.42 -10.96 12.77
CA LEU A 101 21.97 -11.87 11.74
C LEU A 101 22.91 -11.78 10.51
N PRO A 102 23.35 -12.93 9.97
CA PRO A 102 24.11 -12.95 8.71
C PRO A 102 23.23 -12.46 7.57
N GLY A 103 23.76 -11.66 6.69
CA GLY A 103 23.07 -11.14 5.52
C GLY A 103 23.38 -9.67 5.27
N ASP A 104 23.14 -9.23 4.04
CA ASP A 104 23.33 -7.86 3.60
C ASP A 104 22.24 -6.92 4.16
N HIS A 105 22.43 -5.61 4.04
CA HIS A 105 21.46 -4.60 4.46
C HIS A 105 20.07 -4.81 3.80
N GLU A 106 20.03 -5.31 2.57
CA GLU A 106 18.80 -5.61 1.86
C GLU A 106 18.05 -6.80 2.48
N ASP A 107 18.77 -7.87 2.83
CA ASP A 107 18.17 -9.05 3.50
C ASP A 107 17.62 -8.70 4.87
N LYS A 108 18.33 -7.86 5.62
CA LYS A 108 17.88 -7.38 6.94
C LYS A 108 16.66 -6.47 6.82
N SER A 109 16.60 -5.62 5.80
CA SER A 109 15.45 -4.74 5.56
C SER A 109 14.19 -5.51 5.20
N SER A 110 14.32 -6.68 4.56
CA SER A 110 13.19 -7.52 4.21
C SER A 110 12.40 -8.04 5.41
N LEU A 111 13.06 -8.24 6.55
CA LEU A 111 12.43 -8.68 7.80
C LEU A 111 11.42 -7.64 8.32
N TYR A 112 11.66 -6.36 8.12
CA TYR A 112 10.75 -5.29 8.53
C TYR A 112 9.50 -5.20 7.66
N GLN A 113 9.52 -5.81 6.48
CA GLN A 113 8.37 -5.85 5.56
C GLN A 113 7.38 -6.97 5.93
N ILE A 114 7.83 -8.01 6.63
CA ILE A 114 7.01 -9.19 6.96
C ILE A 114 5.71 -8.81 7.67
N PRO A 115 5.69 -7.97 8.72
CA PRO A 115 4.46 -7.61 9.40
C PRO A 115 3.44 -6.95 8.46
N TYR A 116 3.90 -6.07 7.57
CA TYR A 116 3.01 -5.40 6.60
C TYR A 116 2.47 -6.37 5.57
N LYS A 117 3.30 -7.28 5.05
CA LYS A 117 2.86 -8.33 4.14
C LYS A 117 1.81 -9.24 4.77
N ASN A 118 1.99 -9.60 6.03
CA ASN A 118 1.03 -10.42 6.77
C ASN A 118 -0.30 -9.70 6.99
N MET A 119 -0.27 -8.41 7.33
CA MET A 119 -1.49 -7.60 7.47
C MET A 119 -2.25 -7.52 6.14
N VAL A 120 -1.57 -7.22 5.04
CA VAL A 120 -2.18 -7.16 3.71
C VAL A 120 -2.74 -8.52 3.31
N LYS A 121 -1.99 -9.61 3.53
CA LYS A 121 -2.45 -10.97 3.25
C LYS A 121 -3.74 -11.28 4.00
N TYR A 122 -3.82 -10.94 5.27
CA TYR A 122 -5.02 -11.11 6.08
C TYR A 122 -6.21 -10.29 5.55
N MET A 123 -5.98 -9.03 5.16
CA MET A 123 -7.03 -8.14 4.66
C MET A 123 -7.66 -8.63 3.36
N PHE A 124 -6.93 -9.36 2.53
CA PHE A 124 -7.41 -9.86 1.25
C PHE A 124 -7.77 -11.35 1.23
N GLU A 125 -7.79 -12.02 2.37
CA GLU A 125 -8.07 -13.46 2.44
C GLU A 125 -7.28 -14.31 1.43
N LEU A 126 -6.09 -13.89 1.11
CA LEU A 126 -5.24 -14.65 0.21
C LEU A 126 -4.83 -15.95 0.93
N PRO A 127 -5.09 -17.13 0.30
CA PRO A 127 -4.69 -18.40 0.87
C PRO A 127 -3.16 -18.52 1.02
#